data_6dcb57d564d816c71a08430e9bad4746
#
_entry.id   6dcb57d564d816c71a08430e9bad4746
#
_cell.length_a   1.000
_cell.length_b   1.000
_cell.length_c   1.000
_cell.angle_alpha   90.00
_cell.angle_beta   90.00
_cell.angle_gamma   90.00
#
_symmetry.space_group_name_H-M   'P 1'
#
loop_
_entity.id
_entity.type
_entity.pdbx_description
1 polymer ?
#
loop_
_entity_poly.entity_id
_entity_poly.type
_entity_poly.pdbx_seq_one_letter_code
_entity_poly.pdbx_strand_id
1 'polypeptide(L)'
;DFTANDAGGNPVTLSQVMKRSRYLLLDFWFADCVPCRSEMPHIRTAYEAYHDKGFEVVGLSTDKDAGAWKKAIAEDGMAWINLTDADRRVCDLYSVTKFPTNYLIDCSTGEVVARELRGKVLAETLGELFKQ
;
A
#
# COMPACT_ATOMS: atom_id res chain seq x y z
N ASP A 1 8.49 5.21 11.10
CA ASP A 1 9.10 4.11 10.36
C ASP A 1 8.71 2.76 10.98
N PHE A 2 8.80 1.70 10.20
CA PHE A 2 8.53 0.34 10.68
C PHE A 2 9.24 -0.68 9.80
N THR A 3 9.33 -1.91 10.32
CA THR A 3 9.79 -3.09 9.57
C THR A 3 8.71 -4.17 9.71
N ALA A 4 8.33 -4.78 8.59
CA ALA A 4 7.35 -5.86 8.55
C ALA A 4 7.80 -6.89 7.52
N ASN A 5 7.27 -8.12 7.61
CA ASN A 5 7.72 -9.21 6.75
C ASN A 5 6.83 -9.33 5.51
N ASP A 6 7.45 -9.66 4.38
CA ASP A 6 6.73 -10.01 3.16
C ASP A 6 6.24 -11.46 3.21
N ALA A 7 5.62 -11.93 2.11
CA ALA A 7 5.04 -13.27 2.04
C ALA A 7 6.10 -14.39 2.11
N GLY A 8 7.33 -14.08 1.81
CA GLY A 8 8.47 -15.01 1.92
C GLY A 8 9.15 -14.98 3.28
N GLY A 9 8.65 -14.16 4.21
CA GLY A 9 9.25 -14.00 5.54
C GLY A 9 10.42 -13.04 5.58
N ASN A 10 10.66 -12.28 4.52
CA ASN A 10 11.78 -11.34 4.46
C ASN A 10 11.38 -9.99 5.05
N PRO A 11 12.21 -9.40 5.93
CA PRO A 11 11.89 -8.09 6.52
C PRO A 11 12.06 -6.98 5.51
N VAL A 12 11.11 -6.05 5.52
CA VAL A 12 11.12 -4.85 4.67
C VAL A 12 10.91 -3.65 5.57
N THR A 13 11.78 -2.64 5.45
CA THR A 13 11.71 -1.42 6.23
C THR A 13 11.20 -0.28 5.36
N LEU A 14 10.18 0.43 5.84
CA LEU A 14 9.52 1.49 5.07
C LEU A 14 10.49 2.57 4.60
N SER A 15 11.37 3.05 5.48
CA SER A 15 12.32 4.10 5.13
C SER A 15 13.26 3.71 3.99
N GLN A 16 13.59 2.43 3.88
CA GLN A 16 14.44 1.93 2.79
C GLN A 16 13.68 1.93 1.46
N VAL A 17 12.39 1.59 1.49
CA VAL A 17 11.54 1.65 0.29
C VAL A 17 11.37 3.09 -0.15
N MET A 18 11.17 4.00 0.80
CA MET A 18 11.01 5.43 0.52
C MET A 18 12.24 6.04 -0.15
N LYS A 19 13.44 5.60 0.22
CA LYS A 19 14.69 6.13 -0.35
C LYS A 19 14.82 5.90 -1.85
N ARG A 20 14.15 4.86 -2.37
CA ARG A 20 14.20 4.54 -3.80
C ARG A 20 12.92 4.88 -4.55
N SER A 21 12.03 5.66 -3.92
CA SER A 21 10.73 6.00 -4.46
C SER A 21 10.52 7.52 -4.38
N ARG A 22 9.65 8.05 -5.26
CA ARG A 22 9.22 9.46 -5.20
C ARG A 22 7.96 9.61 -4.37
N TYR A 23 6.95 8.76 -4.62
CA TYR A 23 5.69 8.73 -3.88
C TYR A 23 5.37 7.29 -3.53
N LEU A 24 4.84 7.08 -2.33
CA LEU A 24 4.53 5.75 -1.83
C LEU A 24 3.10 5.74 -1.28
N LEU A 25 2.29 4.80 -1.77
CA LEU A 25 0.96 4.55 -1.23
C LEU A 25 1.08 3.45 -0.17
N LEU A 26 0.71 3.78 1.07
CA LEU A 26 0.64 2.83 2.16
C LEU A 26 -0.82 2.43 2.31
N ASP A 27 -1.15 1.16 2.05
CA ASP A 27 -2.53 0.68 1.99
C ASP A 27 -2.77 -0.41 3.04
N PHE A 28 -3.70 -0.15 3.96
CA PHE A 28 -4.10 -1.09 5.01
C PHE A 28 -5.35 -1.83 4.59
N TRP A 29 -5.32 -3.16 4.63
CA TRP A 29 -6.39 -4.01 4.09
C TRP A 29 -6.39 -5.38 4.75
N PHE A 30 -7.37 -6.21 4.38
CA PHE A 30 -7.38 -7.65 4.69
C PHE A 30 -8.19 -8.41 3.64
N ALA A 31 -7.98 -9.72 3.55
CA ALA A 31 -8.49 -10.55 2.43
C ALA A 31 -10.02 -10.54 2.30
N ASP A 32 -10.74 -10.60 3.42
CA ASP A 32 -12.22 -10.64 3.42
C ASP A 32 -12.85 -9.24 3.37
N CYS A 33 -12.05 -8.20 3.26
CA CYS A 33 -12.54 -6.83 3.21
C CYS A 33 -13.03 -6.50 1.79
N VAL A 34 -14.34 -6.54 1.58
CA VAL A 34 -14.93 -6.29 0.27
C VAL A 34 -14.55 -4.92 -0.30
N PRO A 35 -14.71 -3.79 0.43
CA PRO A 35 -14.30 -2.50 -0.11
C PRO A 35 -12.80 -2.39 -0.37
N CYS A 36 -11.95 -3.07 0.41
CA CYS A 36 -10.51 -3.13 0.15
C CYS A 36 -10.23 -3.79 -1.19
N ARG A 37 -10.87 -4.95 -1.43
CA ARG A 37 -10.68 -5.72 -2.66
C ARG A 37 -11.21 -4.97 -3.87
N SER A 38 -12.29 -4.22 -3.71
CA SER A 38 -12.87 -3.40 -4.79
C SER A 38 -11.93 -2.30 -5.26
N GLU A 39 -11.03 -1.84 -4.39
CA GLU A 39 -10.04 -0.81 -4.74
C GLU A 39 -8.80 -1.35 -5.43
N MET A 40 -8.54 -2.66 -5.34
CA MET A 40 -7.31 -3.24 -5.90
C MET A 40 -7.13 -3.02 -7.41
N PRO A 41 -8.17 -3.11 -8.25
CA PRO A 41 -8.01 -2.79 -9.67
C PRO A 41 -7.54 -1.35 -9.92
N HIS A 42 -7.99 -0.41 -9.11
CA HIS A 42 -7.57 1.00 -9.24
C HIS A 42 -6.12 1.19 -8.80
N ILE A 43 -5.69 0.52 -7.73
CA ILE A 43 -4.30 0.54 -7.27
C ILE A 43 -3.41 -0.09 -8.33
N ARG A 44 -3.83 -1.20 -8.90
CA ARG A 44 -3.09 -1.89 -9.95
C ARG A 44 -2.90 -1.02 -11.19
N THR A 45 -3.95 -0.34 -11.63
CA THR A 45 -3.89 0.59 -12.76
C THR A 45 -2.87 1.70 -12.50
N ALA A 46 -2.91 2.29 -11.31
CA ALA A 46 -1.99 3.35 -10.91
C ALA A 46 -0.54 2.82 -10.82
N TYR A 47 -0.37 1.63 -10.26
CA TYR A 47 0.95 1.01 -10.13
C TYR A 47 1.58 0.76 -11.51
N GLU A 48 0.81 0.18 -12.43
CA GLU A 48 1.28 -0.09 -13.78
C GLU A 48 1.65 1.19 -14.53
N ALA A 49 0.90 2.27 -14.31
CA ALA A 49 1.13 3.54 -15.01
C ALA A 49 2.32 4.33 -14.45
N TYR A 50 2.57 4.28 -13.15
CA TYR A 50 3.51 5.22 -12.49
C TYR A 50 4.68 4.55 -11.78
N HIS A 51 4.72 3.23 -11.69
CA HIS A 51 5.82 2.52 -11.00
C HIS A 51 7.18 2.91 -11.58
N ASP A 52 7.30 2.95 -12.90
CA ASP A 52 8.56 3.29 -13.57
C ASP A 52 8.98 4.76 -13.34
N LYS A 53 8.06 5.58 -12.87
CA LYS A 53 8.31 6.99 -12.59
C LYS A 53 8.65 7.28 -11.13
N GLY A 54 8.67 6.22 -10.31
CA GLY A 54 9.01 6.34 -8.89
C GLY A 54 7.83 6.18 -7.94
N PHE A 55 6.70 5.65 -8.41
CA PHE A 55 5.56 5.33 -7.56
C PHE A 55 5.69 3.92 -6.99
N GLU A 56 5.56 3.78 -5.69
CA GLU A 56 5.58 2.47 -5.02
C GLU A 56 4.31 2.28 -4.19
N VAL A 57 3.93 1.03 -4.01
CA VAL A 57 2.80 0.66 -3.15
C VAL A 57 3.30 -0.34 -2.11
N VAL A 58 2.96 -0.09 -0.86
CA VAL A 58 3.21 -1.02 0.24
C VAL A 58 1.85 -1.35 0.85
N GLY A 59 1.41 -2.59 0.65
CA GLY A 59 0.19 -3.10 1.26
C GLY A 59 0.50 -3.74 2.60
N LEU A 60 -0.30 -3.42 3.62
CA LEU A 60 -0.20 -4.01 4.95
C LEU A 60 -1.49 -4.74 5.27
N SER A 61 -1.40 -6.07 5.36
CA SER A 61 -2.54 -6.94 5.63
C SER A 61 -2.61 -7.29 7.10
N THR A 62 -3.79 -7.15 7.69
CA THR A 62 -4.05 -7.58 9.05
C THR A 62 -4.48 -9.05 9.14
N ASP A 63 -4.43 -9.79 8.04
CA ASP A 63 -4.79 -11.20 8.03
C ASP A 63 -3.92 -12.02 8.97
N LYS A 64 -4.57 -12.83 9.80
CA LYS A 64 -3.88 -13.81 10.64
C LYS A 64 -3.66 -15.12 9.89
N ASP A 65 -4.49 -15.40 8.89
CA ASP A 65 -4.36 -16.56 8.01
C ASP A 65 -3.48 -16.18 6.80
N ALA A 66 -2.23 -16.63 6.83
CA ALA A 66 -1.28 -16.37 5.76
C ALA A 66 -1.74 -16.94 4.42
N GLY A 67 -2.46 -18.04 4.42
CA GLY A 67 -3.00 -18.65 3.20
C GLY A 67 -4.04 -17.76 2.53
N ALA A 68 -4.96 -17.19 3.31
CA ALA A 68 -5.97 -16.27 2.80
C ALA A 68 -5.32 -15.01 2.23
N TRP A 69 -4.31 -14.48 2.90
CA TRP A 69 -3.55 -13.33 2.45
C TRP A 69 -2.87 -13.58 1.11
N LYS A 70 -2.12 -14.68 1.01
CA LYS A 70 -1.41 -15.04 -0.23
C LYS A 70 -2.37 -15.30 -1.38
N LYS A 71 -3.51 -15.92 -1.11
CA LYS A 71 -4.54 -16.18 -2.10
C LYS A 71 -5.10 -14.88 -2.66
N ALA A 72 -5.40 -13.91 -1.79
CA ALA A 72 -5.91 -12.61 -2.20
C ALA A 72 -4.89 -11.86 -3.08
N ILE A 73 -3.61 -11.89 -2.72
CA ILE A 73 -2.55 -11.28 -3.51
C ILE A 73 -2.54 -11.85 -4.93
N ALA A 74 -2.64 -13.17 -5.05
CA ALA A 74 -2.63 -13.84 -6.35
C ALA A 74 -3.89 -13.52 -7.16
N GLU A 75 -5.05 -13.56 -6.52
CA GLU A 75 -6.34 -13.31 -7.19
C GLU A 75 -6.44 -11.90 -7.76
N ASP A 76 -5.95 -10.90 -7.03
CA ASP A 76 -6.05 -9.51 -7.43
C ASP A 76 -4.80 -8.99 -8.17
N GLY A 77 -3.83 -9.87 -8.41
CA GLY A 77 -2.61 -9.50 -9.15
C GLY A 77 -1.85 -8.35 -8.49
N MET A 78 -1.66 -8.43 -7.18
CA MET A 78 -0.98 -7.38 -6.41
C MET A 78 0.53 -7.51 -6.55
N ALA A 79 1.09 -6.94 -7.62
CA ALA A 79 2.50 -7.06 -7.98
C ALA A 79 3.44 -6.19 -7.14
N TRP A 80 2.89 -5.37 -6.25
CA TRP A 80 3.67 -4.46 -5.40
C TRP A 80 4.11 -5.13 -4.11
N ILE A 81 4.73 -4.36 -3.22
CA ILE A 81 5.22 -4.85 -1.94
C ILE A 81 4.04 -5.17 -1.03
N ASN A 82 3.96 -6.41 -0.56
CA ASN A 82 2.89 -6.88 0.32
C ASN A 82 3.51 -7.38 1.62
N LEU A 83 3.14 -6.73 2.73
CA LEU A 83 3.66 -7.01 4.07
C LEU A 83 2.54 -7.43 5.01
N THR A 84 2.90 -8.20 6.03
CA THR A 84 1.95 -8.64 7.06
C THR A 84 1.99 -7.73 8.28
N ASP A 85 0.80 -7.41 8.80
CA ASP A 85 0.59 -6.69 10.05
C ASP A 85 -0.45 -7.45 10.90
N ALA A 86 -0.24 -8.76 11.02
CA ALA A 86 -1.20 -9.67 11.68
C ALA A 86 -1.47 -9.29 13.13
N ASP A 87 -0.49 -8.71 13.83
CA ASP A 87 -0.63 -8.24 15.21
C ASP A 87 -1.13 -6.79 15.30
N ARG A 88 -1.38 -6.15 14.17
CA ARG A 88 -1.90 -4.78 14.05
C ARG A 88 -0.97 -3.71 14.63
N ARG A 89 0.29 -4.01 14.81
CA ARG A 89 1.26 -3.07 15.37
C ARG A 89 1.43 -1.83 14.50
N VAL A 90 1.50 -2.01 13.17
CA VAL A 90 1.63 -0.88 12.25
C VAL A 90 0.31 -0.10 12.16
N CYS A 91 -0.84 -0.80 12.18
CA CYS A 91 -2.15 -0.14 12.28
C CYS A 91 -2.20 0.79 13.49
N ASP A 92 -1.75 0.31 14.64
CA ASP A 92 -1.74 1.12 15.87
C ASP A 92 -0.81 2.32 15.74
N LEU A 93 0.35 2.14 15.11
CA LEU A 93 1.32 3.21 14.89
C LEU A 93 0.73 4.35 14.05
N TYR A 94 -0.11 4.03 13.07
CA TYR A 94 -0.74 5.02 12.19
C TYR A 94 -2.18 5.34 12.58
N SER A 95 -2.65 4.85 13.73
CA SER A 95 -4.01 5.05 14.22
C SER A 95 -5.09 4.58 13.23
N VAL A 96 -4.83 3.48 12.54
CA VAL A 96 -5.76 2.90 11.58
C VAL A 96 -6.80 2.08 12.32
N THR A 97 -8.08 2.45 12.17
CA THR A 97 -9.21 1.79 12.84
C THR A 97 -10.28 1.29 11.88
N LYS A 98 -10.18 1.62 10.60
CA LYS A 98 -11.13 1.20 9.56
C LYS A 98 -10.40 0.81 8.29
N PHE A 99 -11.06 0.03 7.43
CA PHE A 99 -10.47 -0.50 6.20
C PHE A 99 -11.41 -0.32 5.01
N PRO A 100 -10.88 0.00 3.81
CA PRO A 100 -9.47 0.30 3.59
C PRO A 100 -9.08 1.68 4.13
N THR A 101 -7.83 1.83 4.52
CA THR A 101 -7.24 3.13 4.84
C THR A 101 -5.94 3.23 4.06
N ASN A 102 -5.72 4.35 3.37
CA ASN A 102 -4.46 4.57 2.68
C ASN A 102 -3.93 5.98 2.88
N TYR A 103 -2.62 6.09 2.75
CA TYR A 103 -1.88 7.35 2.83
C TYR A 103 -0.91 7.41 1.67
N LEU A 104 -0.90 8.55 0.97
CA LEU A 104 0.10 8.81 -0.06
C LEU A 104 1.20 9.69 0.56
N ILE A 105 2.41 9.18 0.52
CA ILE A 105 3.57 9.80 1.16
C ILE A 105 4.49 10.39 0.10
N ASP A 106 4.91 11.64 0.29
CA ASP A 106 6.01 12.23 -0.47
C ASP A 106 7.31 11.73 0.13
N CYS A 107 8.03 10.89 -0.60
CA CYS A 107 9.22 10.24 -0.07
C CYS A 107 10.40 11.19 0.15
N SER A 108 10.39 12.37 -0.48
CA SER A 108 11.46 13.36 -0.27
C SER A 108 11.34 14.09 1.05
N THR A 109 10.12 14.23 1.58
CA THR A 109 9.84 14.95 2.84
C THR A 109 9.38 14.03 3.96
N GLY A 110 8.86 12.85 3.62
CA GLY A 110 8.21 11.95 4.58
C GLY A 110 6.80 12.36 4.95
N GLU A 111 6.25 13.39 4.31
CA GLU A 111 4.92 13.91 4.64
C GLU A 111 3.82 13.14 3.90
N VAL A 112 2.67 12.98 4.57
CA VAL A 112 1.45 12.47 3.95
C VAL A 112 0.84 13.62 3.15
N VAL A 113 0.80 13.48 1.82
CA VAL A 113 0.28 14.52 0.94
C VAL A 113 -1.17 14.27 0.50
N ALA A 114 -1.68 13.06 0.69
CA ALA A 114 -3.09 12.73 0.42
C ALA A 114 -3.46 11.47 1.20
N ARG A 115 -4.76 11.28 1.42
CA ARG A 115 -5.28 10.10 2.10
C ARG A 115 -6.66 9.73 1.57
N GLU A 116 -7.13 8.53 1.89
CA GLU A 116 -8.46 8.07 1.51
C GLU A 116 -8.68 8.16 -0.01
N LEU A 117 -7.64 7.81 -0.80
CA LEU A 117 -7.72 7.84 -2.25
C LEU A 117 -8.51 6.63 -2.74
N ARG A 118 -9.65 6.88 -3.40
CA ARG A 118 -10.57 5.84 -3.85
C ARG A 118 -10.81 5.96 -5.36
N GLY A 119 -10.96 4.81 -6.02
CA GLY A 119 -11.30 4.76 -7.43
C GLY A 119 -10.31 5.53 -8.29
N LYS A 120 -10.83 6.31 -9.22
CA LYS A 120 -10.02 7.08 -10.18
C LYS A 120 -9.22 8.21 -9.54
N VAL A 121 -9.57 8.61 -8.32
CA VAL A 121 -8.91 9.73 -7.65
C VAL A 121 -7.42 9.44 -7.42
N LEU A 122 -7.06 8.19 -7.18
CA LEU A 122 -5.66 7.81 -7.00
C LEU A 122 -4.83 8.14 -8.26
N ALA A 123 -5.25 7.65 -9.41
CA ALA A 123 -4.53 7.89 -10.67
C ALA A 123 -4.52 9.37 -11.04
N GLU A 124 -5.63 10.08 -10.80
CA GLU A 124 -5.72 11.52 -11.06
C GLU A 124 -4.74 12.30 -10.17
N THR A 125 -4.67 11.96 -8.89
CA THR A 125 -3.74 12.60 -7.95
C THR A 125 -2.28 12.37 -8.38
N LEU A 126 -1.95 11.14 -8.75
CA LEU A 126 -0.59 10.82 -9.22
C LEU A 126 -0.28 11.54 -10.52
N GLY A 127 -1.25 11.65 -11.42
CA GLY A 127 -1.08 12.40 -12.67
C GLY A 127 -0.68 13.85 -12.42
N GLU A 128 -1.30 14.50 -11.43
CA GLU A 128 -0.95 15.86 -11.05
C GLU A 128 0.44 15.95 -10.41
N LEU A 129 0.75 15.03 -9.51
CA LEU A 129 2.03 15.05 -8.79
C LEU A 129 3.22 14.78 -9.74
N PHE A 130 3.06 13.85 -10.68
CA PHE A 130 4.13 13.49 -11.59
C PHE A 130 4.32 14.46 -12.77
N LYS A 131 3.45 15.45 -12.91
CA LYS A 131 3.64 16.55 -13.85
C LYS A 131 4.74 17.52 -13.44
N GLN A 132 5.01 17.57 -12.15
CA GLN A 132 5.94 18.55 -11.56
C GLN A 132 7.39 18.12 -11.65
#